data_4ebed26e76e4445c55fbb24b9c01d0c1
#
_entry.id   4ebed26e76e4445c55fbb24b9c01d0c1
#
_cell.length_a   1.000
_cell.length_b   1.000
_cell.length_c   1.000
_cell.angle_alpha   90.00
_cell.angle_beta   90.00
_cell.angle_gamma   90.00
#
_symmetry.space_group_name_H-M   'P 1'
#
loop_
_entity.id
_entity.type
_entity.pdbx_description
1 polymer ?
#
loop_
_entity_poly.entity_id
_entity_poly.type
_entity_poly.pdbx_seq_one_letter_code
_entity_poly.pdbx_strand_id
1 'polypeptide(L)'
;MRILCMFDLPMETKKEQRQYRMFRKELLSNGFVMLQYSIYYRAVPNRSAGKKFETILKRMVPPVGEIRLLYVSEKQFEEMELLVGQRSHQEEVIGNNKMVVI
;
A
#
# COMPACT_ATOMS: atom_id res chain seq x y z
N MET A 1 -1.30 -13.43 -3.11
CA MET A 1 -2.24 -12.43 -2.62
C MET A 1 -1.49 -11.21 -2.10
N ARG A 2 -2.05 -10.05 -2.23
CA ARG A 2 -1.46 -8.81 -1.74
C ARG A 2 -2.44 -8.02 -0.93
N ILE A 3 -1.92 -7.32 0.08
CA ILE A 3 -2.67 -6.34 0.85
C ILE A 3 -2.34 -4.98 0.26
N LEU A 4 -3.35 -4.25 -0.18
CA LEU A 4 -3.22 -2.85 -0.56
C LEU A 4 -3.64 -2.00 0.64
N CYS A 5 -2.81 -1.02 0.99
CA CYS A 5 -3.13 -0.03 2.00
C CYS A 5 -3.28 1.31 1.32
N MET A 6 -4.47 1.85 1.37
CA MET A 6 -4.82 3.13 0.76
C MET A 6 -5.18 4.12 1.85
N PHE A 7 -4.61 5.29 1.82
CA PHE A 7 -4.88 6.24 2.88
C PHE A 7 -4.92 7.69 2.38
N ASP A 8 -5.70 8.47 3.09
CA ASP A 8 -5.82 9.90 2.89
C ASP A 8 -5.69 10.53 4.27
N LEU A 9 -4.53 11.11 4.56
CA LEU A 9 -4.20 11.66 5.85
C LEU A 9 -3.92 13.16 5.72
N PRO A 10 -4.43 13.98 6.64
CA PRO A 10 -4.15 15.42 6.59
C PRO A 10 -2.66 15.70 6.84
N MET A 11 -2.14 16.73 6.19
CA MET A 11 -0.73 17.12 6.27
C MET A 11 -0.55 18.63 6.43
N GLU A 12 -1.55 19.33 6.95
CA GLU A 12 -1.49 20.79 7.05
C GLU A 12 -0.67 21.27 8.23
N THR A 13 -0.73 20.57 9.36
CA THR A 13 0.01 20.94 10.55
C THR A 13 1.26 20.10 10.71
N LYS A 14 2.21 20.58 11.52
CA LYS A 14 3.42 19.82 11.83
C LYS A 14 3.10 18.49 12.53
N LYS A 15 2.09 18.49 13.39
CA LYS A 15 1.62 17.29 14.07
C LYS A 15 1.09 16.27 13.08
N GLU A 16 0.28 16.72 12.11
CA GLU A 16 -0.27 15.85 11.07
C GLU A 16 0.82 15.30 10.17
N GLN A 17 1.78 16.11 9.77
CA GLN A 17 2.93 15.68 8.98
C GLN A 17 3.74 14.61 9.70
N ARG A 18 3.92 14.77 11.01
CA ARG A 18 4.63 13.80 11.83
C ARG A 18 3.85 12.49 11.91
N GLN A 19 2.55 12.55 12.11
CA GLN A 19 1.68 11.35 12.14
C GLN A 19 1.72 10.61 10.80
N TYR A 20 1.71 11.34 9.70
CA TYR A 20 1.84 10.76 8.36
C TYR A 20 3.18 10.02 8.23
N ARG A 21 4.29 10.66 8.60
CA ARG A 21 5.61 10.04 8.51
C ARG A 21 5.72 8.79 9.39
N MET A 22 5.13 8.83 10.57
CA MET A 22 5.15 7.69 11.47
C MET A 22 4.36 6.52 10.90
N PHE A 23 3.20 6.78 10.32
CA PHE A 23 2.40 5.73 9.68
C PHE A 23 3.12 5.13 8.48
N ARG A 24 3.69 5.98 7.63
CA ARG A 24 4.49 5.55 6.48
C ARG A 24 5.67 4.68 6.91
N LYS A 25 6.37 5.11 7.95
CA LYS A 25 7.50 4.34 8.48
C LYS A 25 7.07 2.97 8.97
N GLU A 26 5.91 2.89 9.61
CA GLU A 26 5.36 1.62 10.07
C GLU A 26 5.05 0.69 8.89
N LEU A 27 4.46 1.23 7.83
CA LEU A 27 4.22 0.45 6.61
C LEU A 27 5.52 -0.13 6.06
N LEU A 28 6.54 0.71 5.90
CA LEU A 28 7.83 0.29 5.36
C LEU A 28 8.51 -0.74 6.26
N SER A 29 8.44 -0.54 7.59
CA SER A 29 9.03 -1.47 8.56
C SER A 29 8.37 -2.85 8.52
N ASN A 30 7.14 -2.93 8.05
CA ASN A 30 6.40 -4.18 7.95
C ASN A 30 6.41 -4.76 6.54
N GLY A 31 7.32 -4.30 5.70
CA GLY A 31 7.51 -4.87 4.38
C GLY A 31 6.56 -4.39 3.31
N PHE A 32 5.80 -3.33 3.58
CA PHE A 32 4.99 -2.70 2.55
C PHE A 32 5.88 -1.87 1.64
N VAL A 33 5.52 -1.82 0.37
CA VAL A 33 6.24 -1.09 -0.68
C VAL A 33 5.29 -0.10 -1.31
N MET A 34 5.79 1.09 -1.59
CA MET A 34 4.98 2.12 -2.22
C MET A 34 4.66 1.74 -3.67
N LEU A 35 3.38 1.68 -4.00
CA LEU A 35 2.93 1.53 -5.37
C LEU A 35 2.80 2.91 -6.03
N GLN A 36 2.17 3.82 -5.31
CA GLN A 36 2.05 5.23 -5.66
C GLN A 36 1.80 6.01 -4.38
N TYR A 37 1.77 7.34 -4.43
CA TYR A 37 1.55 8.13 -3.23
C TYR A 37 0.26 7.69 -2.53
N SER A 38 0.40 7.43 -1.21
CA SER A 38 -0.69 7.02 -0.33
C SER A 38 -1.29 5.65 -0.65
N ILE A 39 -0.61 4.86 -1.50
CA ILE A 39 -0.99 3.47 -1.76
C ILE A 39 0.25 2.59 -1.66
N TYR A 40 0.21 1.67 -0.71
CA TYR A 40 1.29 0.73 -0.45
C TYR A 40 0.75 -0.70 -0.54
N TYR A 41 1.61 -1.67 -0.78
CA TYR A 41 1.20 -3.06 -0.84
C TYR A 41 2.23 -3.97 -0.18
N ARG A 42 1.76 -5.14 0.22
CA ARG A 42 2.61 -6.21 0.74
C ARG A 42 2.07 -7.55 0.24
N ALA A 43 2.97 -8.41 -0.23
CA ALA A 43 2.60 -9.77 -0.61
C ALA A 43 2.41 -10.62 0.65
N VAL A 44 1.39 -11.46 0.64
CA VAL A 44 1.10 -12.43 1.70
C VAL A 44 0.65 -13.73 1.05
N PRO A 45 0.89 -14.88 1.69
CA PRO A 45 0.45 -16.16 1.12
C PRO A 45 -1.06 -16.27 1.01
N ASN A 46 -1.79 -15.75 1.99
CA ASN A 46 -3.24 -15.80 2.05
C ASN A 46 -3.77 -14.74 3.00
N ARG A 47 -5.10 -14.64 3.07
CA ARG A 47 -5.76 -13.63 3.90
C ARG A 47 -5.49 -13.84 5.39
N SER A 48 -5.44 -15.08 5.82
CA SER A 48 -5.16 -15.40 7.23
C SER A 48 -3.79 -14.88 7.65
N ALA A 49 -2.76 -15.05 6.80
CA ALA A 49 -1.43 -14.54 7.07
C ALA A 49 -1.37 -13.02 7.11
N GLY A 50 -2.31 -12.36 6.43
CA GLY A 50 -2.38 -10.91 6.42
C GLY A 50 -2.91 -10.28 7.69
N LYS A 51 -3.62 -11.04 8.51
CA LYS A 51 -4.30 -10.48 9.69
C LYS A 51 -3.35 -9.88 10.72
N LYS A 52 -2.15 -10.41 10.85
CA LYS A 52 -1.17 -9.82 11.77
C LYS A 52 -0.81 -8.40 11.37
N PHE A 53 -0.77 -8.12 10.07
CA PHE A 53 -0.46 -6.77 9.58
C PHE A 53 -1.62 -5.82 9.83
N GLU A 54 -2.86 -6.29 9.71
CA GLU A 54 -4.02 -5.50 10.09
C GLU A 54 -3.94 -5.07 11.55
N THR A 55 -3.59 -6.01 12.44
CA THR A 55 -3.45 -5.72 13.86
C THR A 55 -2.34 -4.72 14.14
N ILE A 56 -1.19 -4.88 13.49
CA ILE A 56 -0.06 -3.96 13.65
C ILE A 56 -0.44 -2.55 13.18
N LEU A 57 -1.03 -2.45 12.01
CA LEU A 57 -1.37 -1.14 11.45
C LEU A 57 -2.45 -0.43 12.25
N LYS A 58 -3.42 -1.17 12.79
CA LYS A 58 -4.46 -0.59 13.64
C LYS A 58 -3.92 0.15 14.85
N ARG A 59 -2.75 -0.25 15.35
CA ARG A 59 -2.11 0.41 16.49
C ARG A 59 -1.47 1.75 16.12
N MET A 60 -1.23 1.97 14.84
CA MET A 60 -0.48 3.11 14.35
C MET A 60 -1.32 4.12 13.59
N VAL A 61 -2.64 3.91 13.54
CA VAL A 61 -3.52 4.82 12.81
C VAL A 61 -3.56 6.19 13.51
N PRO A 62 -3.47 7.28 12.74
CA PRO A 62 -3.69 8.62 13.30
C PRO A 62 -5.16 8.81 13.66
N PRO A 63 -5.47 9.80 14.51
CA PRO A 63 -6.84 10.03 14.95
C PRO A 63 -7.75 10.62 13.87
N VAL A 64 -7.19 11.15 12.79
CA VAL A 64 -7.94 11.82 11.72
C VAL A 64 -7.44 11.29 10.38
N GLY A 65 -8.35 11.20 9.43
CA GLY A 65 -8.06 10.72 8.09
C GLY A 65 -8.76 9.39 7.82
N GLU A 66 -8.45 8.81 6.67
CA GLU A 66 -9.03 7.53 6.26
C GLU A 66 -7.94 6.57 5.83
N ILE A 67 -8.05 5.33 6.28
CA ILE A 67 -7.10 4.28 5.91
C ILE A 67 -7.93 3.03 5.58
N ARG A 68 -7.70 2.46 4.41
CA ARG A 68 -8.41 1.27 3.96
C ARG A 68 -7.43 0.19 3.55
N LEU A 69 -7.80 -1.05 3.84
CA LEU A 69 -7.04 -2.22 3.42
C LEU A 69 -7.90 -3.03 2.46
N LEU A 70 -7.28 -3.50 1.39
CA LEU A 70 -7.95 -4.32 0.39
C LEU A 70 -7.03 -5.49 0.04
N TYR A 71 -7.58 -6.70 0.08
CA TYR A 71 -6.85 -7.88 -0.38
C TYR A 71 -7.17 -8.13 -1.85
N VAL A 72 -6.12 -8.37 -2.63
CA VAL A 72 -6.27 -8.72 -4.04
C VAL A 72 -5.44 -9.95 -4.35
N SER A 73 -5.90 -10.74 -5.31
CA SER A 73 -5.13 -11.88 -5.80
C SER A 73 -3.94 -11.39 -6.64
N GLU A 74 -2.97 -12.27 -6.89
CA GLU A 74 -1.85 -11.94 -7.79
C GLU A 74 -2.38 -11.60 -9.18
N LYS A 75 -3.38 -12.32 -9.65
CA LYS A 75 -3.98 -12.05 -10.96
C LYS A 75 -4.60 -10.65 -11.02
N GLN A 76 -5.37 -10.28 -10.00
CA GLN A 76 -5.96 -8.94 -9.93
C GLN A 76 -4.89 -7.85 -9.90
N PHE A 77 -3.83 -8.07 -9.14
CA PHE A 77 -2.73 -7.12 -9.07
C PHE A 77 -2.02 -7.00 -10.44
N GLU A 78 -1.77 -8.13 -11.09
CA GLU A 78 -1.13 -8.17 -12.40
C GLU A 78 -1.95 -7.52 -13.49
N GLU A 79 -3.26 -7.61 -13.41
CA GLU A 79 -4.18 -7.05 -14.39
C GLU A 79 -4.46 -5.56 -14.19
N MET A 80 -3.84 -4.95 -13.19
CA MET A 80 -3.98 -3.51 -12.95
C MET A 80 -3.47 -2.73 -14.16
N GLU A 81 -4.29 -1.82 -14.67
CA GLU A 81 -3.93 -1.00 -15.82
C GLU A 81 -3.28 0.29 -15.37
N LEU A 82 -2.12 0.59 -15.92
CA LEU A 82 -1.42 1.84 -15.70
C LEU A 82 -1.75 2.77 -16.87
N LEU A 83 -2.65 3.69 -16.64
CA LEU A 83 -3.13 4.60 -17.70
C LEU A 83 -2.13 5.71 -18.00
N VAL A 84 -1.48 6.23 -16.96
CA VAL A 84 -0.46 7.27 -17.05
C VAL A 84 0.61 6.96 -16.01
N GLY A 85 1.88 7.12 -16.38
CA GLY A 85 2.98 6.92 -15.45
C GLY A 85 3.95 5.85 -15.93
N GLN A 86 4.82 5.42 -15.01
CA GLN A 86 5.79 4.38 -15.27
C GLN A 86 5.66 3.28 -14.21
N ARG A 87 5.92 2.04 -14.60
CA ARG A 87 5.95 0.94 -13.66
C ARG A 87 7.06 1.16 -12.65
N SER A 88 6.79 0.80 -11.39
CA SER A 88 7.83 0.75 -10.38
C SER A 88 8.76 -0.43 -10.68
N HIS A 89 9.96 -0.39 -10.09
CA HIS A 89 10.90 -1.51 -10.22
C HIS A 89 10.28 -2.83 -9.76
N GLN A 90 9.50 -2.81 -8.70
CA GLN A 90 8.85 -4.01 -8.19
C GLN A 90 7.85 -4.59 -9.18
N GLU A 91 7.13 -3.74 -9.89
CA GLU A 91 6.19 -4.18 -10.92
C GLU A 91 6.93 -4.82 -12.09
N GLU A 92 8.06 -4.27 -12.48
CA GLU A 92 8.91 -4.83 -13.54
C GLU A 92 9.46 -6.19 -13.14
N VAL A 93 9.89 -6.34 -11.91
CA VAL A 93 10.40 -7.62 -11.40
C VAL A 93 9.31 -8.69 -11.40
N ILE A 94 8.09 -8.32 -11.11
CA ILE A 94 6.95 -9.22 -11.24
C ILE A 94 6.77 -9.64 -12.69
N GLY A 95 7.38 -8.90 -13.61
CA GLY A 95 7.47 -9.30 -15.01
C GLY A 95 6.13 -9.27 -15.72
N ASN A 96 5.32 -8.35 -15.36
CA ASN A 96 3.97 -8.34 -15.84
C ASN A 96 3.82 -7.58 -17.14
N ASN A 97 3.74 -8.33 -18.23
CA ASN A 97 3.55 -7.77 -19.56
C ASN A 97 2.13 -7.30 -19.83
N LYS A 98 1.23 -7.48 -18.87
CA LYS A 98 -0.18 -7.10 -19.04
C LYS A 98 -0.46 -5.67 -18.61
N MET A 99 0.48 -5.03 -17.95
CA MET A 99 0.33 -3.63 -17.59
C MET A 99 0.30 -2.79 -18.85
N VAL A 100 -0.71 -1.98 -18.99
CA VAL A 100 -0.90 -1.12 -20.16
C VAL A 100 -0.64 0.32 -19.75
N VAL A 101 0.26 0.97 -20.48
CA VAL A 101 0.54 2.39 -20.28
C VAL A 101 -0.19 3.16 -21.37
N ILE A 102 -1.14 3.94 -20.97
CA ILE A 102 -1.96 4.73 -21.88
C ILE A 102 -1.57 6.20 -21.83
#